data_5a00953e14c9de77a6a1ea4687658c65
#
_entry.id   5a00953e14c9de77a6a1ea4687658c65
#
_cell.length_a   1.000
_cell.length_b   1.000
_cell.length_c   1.000
_cell.angle_alpha   90.00
_cell.angle_beta   90.00
_cell.angle_gamma   90.00
#
_symmetry.space_group_name_H-M   'P 1'
#
loop_
_entity.id
_entity.type
_entity.pdbx_description
1 polymer ?
#
loop_
_entity_poly.entity_id
_entity_poly.type
_entity_poly.pdbx_seq_one_letter_code
_entity_poly.pdbx_strand_id
1 'polypeptide(L)'
;MNLKSMLLLASSLVLQSTIPVLANNNFSLFANKPQSAPAFLPVEDAFVFSQLQQGENLNVFWQITEGYYLYKNKLRVTINGNDYTIDGLPAGKDYHDEYFGDVEIFQYELMLSVPVADVAPASEITIHYQGCAVAGLCYPPMTKTFISQ
;
A
#
# COMPACT_ATOMS: atom_id res chain seq x y z
N MET A 1 49.89 -65.74 -52.57
CA MET A 1 50.02 -67.06 -51.93
C MET A 1 49.19 -66.97 -50.60
N ASN A 2 48.05 -67.63 -50.68
CA ASN A 2 47.53 -68.49 -49.63
C ASN A 2 47.45 -67.85 -48.19
N LEU A 3 46.49 -67.97 -47.39
CA LEU A 3 45.42 -68.98 -47.29
C LEU A 3 44.49 -68.62 -46.13
N LYS A 4 43.23 -68.73 -46.32
CA LYS A 4 42.22 -69.27 -45.44
C LYS A 4 42.01 -68.64 -44.04
N SER A 5 40.90 -68.06 -43.87
CA SER A 5 39.80 -68.70 -43.20
C SER A 5 39.92 -68.87 -41.70
N MET A 6 39.12 -68.14 -40.93
CA MET A 6 38.22 -68.78 -39.98
C MET A 6 37.20 -67.81 -39.34
N LEU A 7 35.96 -68.06 -39.69
CA LEU A 7 34.82 -67.50 -38.95
C LEU A 7 34.89 -67.85 -37.49
N LEU A 8 34.66 -66.91 -36.62
CA LEU A 8 34.06 -67.17 -35.32
C LEU A 8 33.02 -66.07 -35.03
N LEU A 9 31.80 -66.49 -35.16
CA LEU A 9 30.61 -65.79 -34.68
C LEU A 9 30.65 -65.76 -33.15
N ALA A 10 30.90 -64.57 -32.59
CA ALA A 10 30.61 -64.33 -31.18
C ALA A 10 29.35 -63.51 -31.10
N SER A 11 28.26 -64.19 -30.85
CA SER A 11 26.94 -63.63 -30.54
C SER A 11 27.02 -62.94 -29.16
N SER A 12 27.23 -61.62 -29.15
CA SER A 12 27.07 -60.84 -27.91
C SER A 12 25.63 -60.51 -27.69
N LEU A 13 25.03 -61.24 -26.76
CA LEU A 13 23.69 -61.00 -26.25
C LEU A 13 23.75 -59.70 -25.40
N VAL A 14 23.37 -58.57 -25.97
CA VAL A 14 23.21 -57.34 -25.25
C VAL A 14 21.91 -57.42 -24.43
N LEU A 15 22.03 -57.64 -23.16
CA LEU A 15 20.93 -57.51 -22.20
C LEU A 15 20.61 -56.00 -22.11
N GLN A 16 19.56 -55.60 -22.79
CA GLN A 16 18.99 -54.27 -22.59
C GLN A 16 18.23 -54.24 -21.26
N SER A 17 18.85 -53.78 -20.20
CA SER A 17 18.16 -53.46 -18.95
C SER A 17 17.32 -52.20 -19.16
N THR A 18 16.01 -52.39 -19.38
CA THR A 18 15.06 -51.29 -19.36
C THR A 18 14.84 -50.88 -17.91
N ILE A 19 15.47 -49.74 -17.54
CA ILE A 19 15.18 -49.07 -16.27
C ILE A 19 13.84 -48.39 -16.42
N PRO A 20 12.81 -48.71 -15.63
CA PRO A 20 11.59 -47.92 -15.62
C PRO A 20 11.92 -46.57 -15.01
N VAL A 21 11.93 -45.52 -15.81
CA VAL A 21 11.93 -44.15 -15.34
C VAL A 21 10.57 -43.94 -14.67
N LEU A 22 10.53 -44.05 -13.38
CA LEU A 22 9.44 -43.53 -12.58
C LEU A 22 9.42 -42.02 -12.76
N ALA A 23 8.65 -41.55 -13.70
CA ALA A 23 8.34 -40.13 -13.80
C ALA A 23 7.52 -39.76 -12.55
N ASN A 24 8.21 -39.28 -11.51
CA ASN A 24 7.56 -38.58 -10.41
C ASN A 24 7.00 -37.28 -10.97
N ASN A 25 5.79 -37.34 -11.50
CA ASN A 25 5.01 -36.16 -11.84
C ASN A 25 4.47 -35.52 -10.55
N ASN A 26 5.34 -35.22 -9.59
CA ASN A 26 5.07 -34.23 -8.60
C ASN A 26 5.24 -32.85 -9.24
N PHE A 27 4.53 -32.59 -10.33
CA PHE A 27 4.21 -31.25 -10.74
C PHE A 27 3.18 -30.76 -9.72
N SER A 28 3.70 -30.34 -8.57
CA SER A 28 2.96 -29.48 -7.67
C SER A 28 2.64 -28.22 -8.48
N LEU A 29 1.48 -28.23 -9.07
CA LEU A 29 0.80 -26.98 -9.40
C LEU A 29 0.62 -26.27 -8.06
N PHE A 30 1.62 -25.45 -7.69
CA PHE A 30 1.32 -24.30 -6.88
C PHE A 30 0.36 -23.47 -7.74
N ALA A 31 -0.89 -23.87 -7.74
CA ALA A 31 -1.95 -22.97 -8.06
C ALA A 31 -1.75 -21.82 -7.07
N ASN A 32 -1.05 -20.78 -7.50
CA ASN A 32 -1.18 -19.47 -6.90
C ASN A 32 -2.68 -19.21 -6.98
N LYS A 33 -3.39 -19.58 -5.90
CA LYS A 33 -4.75 -19.10 -5.68
C LYS A 33 -4.62 -17.60 -5.88
N PRO A 34 -5.30 -16.99 -6.85
CA PRO A 34 -5.23 -15.55 -6.99
C PRO A 34 -5.56 -15.01 -5.62
N GLN A 35 -4.57 -14.38 -4.98
CA GLN A 35 -4.76 -13.73 -3.69
C GLN A 35 -5.76 -12.64 -4.03
N SER A 36 -7.02 -12.87 -3.67
CA SER A 36 -8.05 -11.85 -3.86
C SER A 36 -7.50 -10.59 -3.24
N ALA A 37 -7.45 -9.50 -4.02
CA ALA A 37 -7.08 -8.20 -3.48
C ALA A 37 -7.83 -8.01 -2.15
N PRO A 38 -7.18 -7.48 -1.11
CA PRO A 38 -7.86 -7.26 0.16
C PRO A 38 -9.13 -6.47 -0.14
N ALA A 39 -10.22 -6.81 0.53
CA ALA A 39 -11.50 -6.12 0.34
C ALA A 39 -11.36 -4.60 0.58
N PHE A 40 -10.36 -4.20 1.38
CA PHE A 40 -9.98 -2.82 1.67
C PHE A 40 -8.46 -2.68 1.60
N LEU A 41 -8.00 -1.51 1.14
CA LEU A 41 -6.59 -1.18 1.09
C LEU A 41 -6.01 -1.00 2.50
N PRO A 42 -4.72 -1.25 2.71
CA PRO A 42 -4.00 -0.71 3.86
C PRO A 42 -4.18 0.81 3.94
N VAL A 43 -4.16 1.35 5.15
CA VAL A 43 -4.43 2.79 5.38
C VAL A 43 -3.46 3.71 4.62
N GLU A 44 -2.21 3.29 4.50
CA GLU A 44 -1.16 4.02 3.79
C GLU A 44 -1.39 4.06 2.28
N ASP A 45 -2.06 3.05 1.72
CA ASP A 45 -2.41 2.96 0.31
C ASP A 45 -3.75 3.66 0.01
N ALA A 46 -4.66 3.68 0.99
CA ALA A 46 -5.92 4.40 0.90
C ALA A 46 -5.71 5.92 0.95
N PHE A 47 -4.77 6.38 1.79
CA PHE A 47 -4.45 7.78 2.06
C PHE A 47 -2.95 8.01 1.98
N VAL A 48 -2.43 8.12 0.74
CA VAL A 48 -1.00 8.36 0.51
C VAL A 48 -0.65 9.77 0.96
N PHE A 49 0.15 9.85 2.02
CA PHE A 49 0.51 11.10 2.67
C PHE A 49 1.91 11.57 2.28
N SER A 50 2.06 12.85 2.01
CA SER A 50 3.36 13.49 1.84
C SER A 50 3.37 14.87 2.48
N GLN A 51 4.55 15.38 2.81
CA GLN A 51 4.73 16.70 3.38
C GLN A 51 6.05 17.33 2.91
N LEU A 52 6.04 18.66 2.87
CA LEU A 52 7.22 19.46 2.54
C LEU A 52 7.16 20.80 3.27
N GLN A 53 8.15 21.10 4.10
CA GLN A 53 8.32 22.45 4.63
C GLN A 53 9.05 23.31 3.61
N GLN A 54 8.45 24.44 3.23
CA GLN A 54 9.02 25.44 2.32
C GLN A 54 8.94 26.81 3.01
N GLY A 55 10.08 27.29 3.47
CA GLY A 55 10.13 28.55 4.23
C GLY A 55 9.21 28.50 5.44
N GLU A 56 8.26 29.41 5.50
CA GLU A 56 7.33 29.61 6.62
C GLU A 56 6.06 28.74 6.53
N ASN A 57 6.01 27.77 5.60
CA ASN A 57 4.84 26.91 5.43
C ASN A 57 5.22 25.43 5.46
N LEU A 58 4.49 24.65 6.25
CA LEU A 58 4.46 23.20 6.15
C LEU A 58 3.30 22.80 5.24
N ASN A 59 3.62 22.39 4.03
CA ASN A 59 2.63 21.89 3.09
C ASN A 59 2.47 20.40 3.27
N VAL A 60 1.24 19.97 3.44
CA VAL A 60 0.86 18.55 3.52
C VAL A 60 -0.11 18.22 2.42
N PHE A 61 0.03 17.02 1.88
CA PHE A 61 -0.76 16.54 0.78
C PHE A 61 -1.20 15.10 1.03
N TRP A 62 -2.46 14.82 0.76
CA TRP A 62 -3.00 13.47 0.66
C TRP A 62 -3.45 13.22 -0.78
N GLN A 63 -2.97 12.13 -1.36
CA GLN A 63 -3.64 11.48 -2.47
C GLN A 63 -4.59 10.45 -1.87
N ILE A 64 -5.87 10.61 -2.14
CA ILE A 64 -6.94 9.77 -1.61
C ILE A 64 -7.35 8.82 -2.72
N THR A 65 -7.18 7.52 -2.52
CA THR A 65 -7.52 6.51 -3.52
C THR A 65 -9.02 6.52 -3.80
N GLU A 66 -9.40 6.29 -5.04
CA GLU A 66 -10.80 6.19 -5.45
C GLU A 66 -11.57 5.19 -4.58
N GLY A 67 -12.77 5.56 -4.15
CA GLY A 67 -13.57 4.77 -3.21
C GLY A 67 -13.25 5.02 -1.74
N TYR A 68 -12.35 5.99 -1.44
CA TYR A 68 -12.01 6.42 -0.09
C TYR A 68 -12.23 7.92 0.09
N TYR A 69 -12.32 8.37 1.34
CA TYR A 69 -12.49 9.77 1.68
C TYR A 69 -11.96 10.10 3.08
N LEU A 70 -11.57 11.35 3.28
CA LEU A 70 -11.20 11.91 4.58
C LEU A 70 -12.31 12.82 5.08
N TYR A 71 -12.58 12.79 6.39
CA TYR A 71 -13.53 13.71 7.01
C TYR A 71 -12.89 15.06 7.31
N LYS A 72 -13.54 16.15 6.89
CA LYS A 72 -13.09 17.50 7.16
C LYS A 72 -13.07 17.81 8.67
N ASN A 73 -14.11 17.40 9.38
CA ASN A 73 -14.24 17.63 10.82
C ASN A 73 -13.33 16.75 11.69
N LYS A 74 -12.62 15.79 11.10
CA LYS A 74 -11.61 14.96 11.77
C LYS A 74 -10.18 15.40 11.47
N LEU A 75 -10.02 16.41 10.63
CA LEU A 75 -8.74 17.02 10.36
C LEU A 75 -8.42 18.04 11.46
N ARG A 76 -7.30 17.85 12.14
CA ARG A 76 -6.84 18.71 13.23
C ARG A 76 -5.31 18.78 13.20
N VAL A 77 -4.78 19.95 13.53
CA VAL A 77 -3.34 20.15 13.72
C VAL A 77 -3.11 20.52 15.18
N THR A 78 -2.06 19.96 15.77
CA THR A 78 -1.57 20.40 17.09
C THR A 78 -0.10 20.78 16.98
N ILE A 79 0.30 21.79 17.77
CA ILE A 79 1.69 22.23 17.90
C ILE A 79 2.07 22.13 19.38
N ASN A 80 3.08 21.31 19.69
CA ASN A 80 3.47 20.98 21.05
C ASN A 80 2.26 20.53 21.92
N GLY A 81 1.34 19.74 21.30
CA GLY A 81 0.13 19.22 21.94
C GLY A 81 -1.03 20.21 22.06
N ASN A 82 -0.86 21.47 21.67
CA ASN A 82 -1.93 22.47 21.68
C ASN A 82 -2.62 22.56 20.31
N ASP A 83 -3.95 22.68 20.34
CA ASP A 83 -4.72 22.82 19.10
C ASP A 83 -4.30 24.07 18.32
N TYR A 84 -4.09 23.88 17.03
CA TYR A 84 -3.77 24.93 16.09
C TYR A 84 -4.92 25.11 15.10
N THR A 85 -5.42 26.34 14.98
CA THR A 85 -6.50 26.62 14.03
C THR A 85 -5.97 26.57 12.59
N ILE A 86 -6.59 25.74 11.77
CA ILE A 86 -6.25 25.62 10.35
C ILE A 86 -7.10 26.64 9.60
N ASP A 87 -6.45 27.70 9.13
CA ASP A 87 -7.07 28.67 8.24
C ASP A 87 -6.99 28.20 6.78
N GLY A 88 -8.04 28.44 6.00
CA GLY A 88 -8.04 28.18 4.56
C GLY A 88 -8.18 26.72 4.16
N LEU A 89 -8.78 25.87 4.99
CA LEU A 89 -9.19 24.54 4.54
C LEU A 89 -10.11 24.67 3.31
N PRO A 90 -9.89 23.87 2.26
CA PRO A 90 -10.77 23.87 1.10
C PRO A 90 -12.19 23.47 1.50
N ALA A 91 -13.18 23.87 0.67
CA ALA A 91 -14.53 23.38 0.82
C ALA A 91 -14.54 21.88 0.64
N GLY A 92 -15.15 21.15 1.59
CA GLY A 92 -15.44 19.73 1.45
C GLY A 92 -16.67 19.53 0.56
N LYS A 93 -16.89 18.29 0.18
CA LYS A 93 -18.11 17.83 -0.47
C LYS A 93 -19.09 17.38 0.62
N ASP A 94 -20.33 17.83 0.58
CA ASP A 94 -21.38 17.32 1.44
C ASP A 94 -21.59 15.83 1.19
N TYR A 95 -21.68 15.08 2.28
CA TYR A 95 -21.83 13.64 2.24
C TYR A 95 -22.66 13.15 3.44
N HIS A 96 -23.60 12.24 3.19
CA HIS A 96 -24.31 11.55 4.25
C HIS A 96 -23.61 10.23 4.57
N ASP A 97 -23.02 10.16 5.75
CA ASP A 97 -22.25 9.03 6.24
C ASP A 97 -23.06 8.18 7.23
N GLU A 98 -22.94 6.87 7.13
CA GLU A 98 -23.70 5.95 8.00
C GLU A 98 -23.29 6.03 9.49
N TYR A 99 -22.05 6.47 9.78
CA TYR A 99 -21.50 6.52 11.12
C TYR A 99 -21.60 7.91 11.76
N PHE A 100 -21.48 8.98 10.96
CA PHE A 100 -21.36 10.35 11.43
C PHE A 100 -22.47 11.30 10.92
N GLY A 101 -23.41 10.77 10.14
CA GLY A 101 -24.50 11.57 9.56
C GLY A 101 -24.03 12.55 8.48
N ASP A 102 -24.57 13.77 8.49
CA ASP A 102 -24.23 14.79 7.50
C ASP A 102 -22.88 15.42 7.82
N VAL A 103 -21.91 15.25 6.93
CA VAL A 103 -20.50 15.66 7.08
C VAL A 103 -19.98 16.26 5.78
N GLU A 104 -18.86 16.99 5.86
CA GLU A 104 -18.05 17.33 4.69
C GLU A 104 -16.87 16.36 4.59
N ILE A 105 -16.59 15.91 3.36
CA ILE A 105 -15.50 14.99 3.05
C ILE A 105 -14.59 15.52 1.96
N PHE A 106 -13.35 15.00 1.93
CA PHE A 106 -12.40 15.17 0.83
C PHE A 106 -12.24 13.86 0.08
N GLN A 107 -12.26 13.92 -1.24
CA GLN A 107 -12.05 12.79 -2.15
C GLN A 107 -10.93 13.14 -3.14
N TYR A 108 -10.21 12.14 -3.60
CA TYR A 108 -9.12 12.20 -4.57
C TYR A 108 -7.86 12.88 -4.04
N GLU A 109 -7.95 14.10 -3.54
CA GLU A 109 -6.81 14.84 -3.00
C GLU A 109 -7.23 15.83 -1.91
N LEU A 110 -6.29 16.11 -1.02
CA LEU A 110 -6.38 17.20 -0.07
C LEU A 110 -5.00 17.84 0.08
N MET A 111 -4.95 19.15 -0.08
CA MET A 111 -3.77 19.95 0.23
C MET A 111 -4.08 20.85 1.42
N LEU A 112 -3.16 20.89 2.38
CA LEU A 112 -3.20 21.75 3.55
C LEU A 112 -1.87 22.50 3.66
N SER A 113 -1.91 23.79 3.89
CA SER A 113 -0.73 24.59 4.22
C SER A 113 -0.86 25.09 5.66
N VAL A 114 0.08 24.71 6.50
CA VAL A 114 0.16 25.13 7.91
C VAL A 114 1.24 26.20 8.01
N PRO A 115 0.89 27.47 8.30
CA PRO A 115 1.89 28.50 8.58
C PRO A 115 2.71 28.13 9.81
N VAL A 116 4.03 28.16 9.69
CA VAL A 116 4.97 27.82 10.78
C VAL A 116 5.95 28.95 11.08
N ALA A 117 5.70 30.17 10.53
CA ALA A 117 6.55 31.33 10.76
C ALA A 117 6.73 31.68 12.25
N ASP A 118 5.65 31.58 13.02
CA ASP A 118 5.64 31.87 14.45
C ASP A 118 5.84 30.62 15.33
N VAL A 119 6.14 29.49 14.72
CA VAL A 119 6.39 28.23 15.44
C VAL A 119 7.87 28.17 15.79
N ALA A 120 8.18 27.99 17.06
CA ALA A 120 9.56 27.87 17.51
C ALA A 120 10.25 26.67 16.82
N PRO A 121 11.54 26.77 16.44
CA PRO A 121 12.29 25.64 15.93
C PRO A 121 12.24 24.46 16.89
N ALA A 122 12.31 23.26 16.33
CA ALA A 122 12.19 21.98 17.06
C ALA A 122 10.84 21.77 17.78
N SER A 123 9.79 22.50 17.41
CA SER A 123 8.43 22.21 17.87
C SER A 123 7.86 20.98 17.20
N GLU A 124 7.09 20.21 17.96
CA GLU A 124 6.35 19.06 17.45
C GLU A 124 5.05 19.53 16.78
N ILE A 125 4.87 19.20 15.50
CA ILE A 125 3.64 19.45 14.75
C ILE A 125 3.00 18.12 14.47
N THR A 126 1.79 17.88 14.98
CA THR A 126 1.06 16.65 14.76
C THR A 126 -0.24 16.93 13.99
N ILE A 127 -0.42 16.20 12.88
CA ILE A 127 -1.61 16.25 12.05
C ILE A 127 -2.45 15.03 12.33
N HIS A 128 -3.69 15.25 12.72
CA HIS A 128 -4.67 14.20 12.97
C HIS A 128 -5.66 14.17 11.82
N TYR A 129 -6.03 12.97 11.40
CA TYR A 129 -7.02 12.78 10.34
C TYR A 129 -7.72 11.43 10.49
N GLN A 130 -8.87 11.29 9.87
CA GLN A 130 -9.61 10.03 9.81
C GLN A 130 -10.35 9.95 8.48
N GLY A 131 -10.47 8.74 7.96
CA GLY A 131 -11.19 8.48 6.72
C GLY A 131 -11.77 7.08 6.69
N CYS A 132 -12.61 6.87 5.68
CA CYS A 132 -13.32 5.61 5.46
C CYS A 132 -13.28 5.22 3.98
N ALA A 133 -13.57 3.95 3.72
CA ALA A 133 -13.94 3.47 2.40
C ALA A 133 -15.44 3.63 2.20
N VAL A 134 -15.87 4.05 1.02
CA VAL A 134 -17.29 4.11 0.64
C VAL A 134 -17.98 2.75 0.80
N ALA A 135 -17.22 1.66 0.69
CA ALA A 135 -17.71 0.29 0.89
C ALA A 135 -17.93 -0.09 2.37
N GLY A 136 -17.85 0.87 3.32
CA GLY A 136 -18.29 0.72 4.70
C GLY A 136 -17.21 0.36 5.73
N LEU A 137 -15.90 0.50 5.40
CA LEU A 137 -14.83 0.39 6.40
C LEU A 137 -14.35 1.77 6.82
N CYS A 138 -14.40 2.07 8.12
CA CYS A 138 -13.75 3.25 8.69
C CYS A 138 -12.43 2.87 9.38
N TYR A 139 -11.37 3.60 9.04
CA TYR A 139 -10.08 3.45 9.69
C TYR A 139 -10.08 4.15 11.05
N PRO A 140 -9.28 3.65 12.02
CA PRO A 140 -9.10 4.38 13.27
C PRO A 140 -8.48 5.77 13.01
N PRO A 141 -8.64 6.73 13.93
CA PRO A 141 -7.94 8.00 13.83
C PRO A 141 -6.43 7.82 13.64
N MET A 142 -5.85 8.55 12.70
CA MET A 142 -4.44 8.49 12.32
C MET A 142 -3.74 9.79 12.67
N THR A 143 -2.42 9.71 12.86
CA THR A 143 -1.57 10.87 13.12
C THR A 143 -0.30 10.82 12.30
N LYS A 144 0.21 12.00 11.92
CA LYS A 144 1.55 12.21 11.36
C LYS A 144 2.23 13.32 12.14
N THR A 145 3.43 13.04 12.65
CA THR A 145 4.17 13.98 13.51
C THR A 145 5.46 14.41 12.82
N PHE A 146 5.77 15.69 12.88
CA PHE A 146 6.94 16.35 12.31
C PHE A 146 7.59 17.27 13.33
N ILE A 147 8.85 17.58 13.11
CA ILE A 147 9.59 18.58 13.88
C ILE A 147 9.83 19.78 12.98
N SER A 148 9.43 20.97 13.42
CA SER A 148 9.66 22.23 12.70
C SER A 148 11.16 22.51 12.57
N GLN A 149 11.58 23.01 11.43
CA GLN A 149 12.97 23.36 11.12
C GLN A 149 13.27 24.83 11.44
#